data_40b12b358bafebf9d11f4265e9c4b286
#
_entry.id   40b12b358bafebf9d11f4265e9c4b286
#
_cell.length_a   1.000
_cell.length_b   1.000
_cell.length_c   1.000
_cell.angle_alpha   90.00
_cell.angle_beta   90.00
_cell.angle_gamma   90.00
#
_symmetry.space_group_name_H-M   'P 1'
#
loop_
_entity.id
_entity.type
_entity.pdbx_description
1 polymer ?
#
loop_
_entity_poly.entity_id
_entity_poly.type
_entity_poly.pdbx_seq_one_letter_code
_entity_poly.pdbx_strand_id
1 'polypeptide(L)'
;MEQSLYEFFAAALPGVRVLPAEPMARHTSFRIGGPAEVMVCPVAEDELLACLALCRAEGVPSRILGGGTNILAPDGGIPGVVVLTRGLDSAVRISQTEIEAGCGLSLAKLAVFAQRLGLTGLEFAHGIPGTVGGGMYMNAGAYGGEMVQVAVSARFLTPDGRIETVEGEALGLSYRHSVFMEREGVILSARFRLQPGDPEAILTRMHELSERRRNSQPLDLPSAGSTFKRPVGGYAAALIQEAGLKGFRVGDAAVSEKHAGFVVNLGHATAADVLELIRQVQERVCANSGIRLEPEVRLWGTEEAT
;
A
#
# COMPACT_ATOMS: atom_id res chain seq x y z
N MET A 1 19.10 18.54 29.01
CA MET A 1 19.20 17.67 27.83
C MET A 1 17.82 17.71 27.18
N GLU A 2 17.72 18.07 25.93
CA GLU A 2 16.45 17.97 25.20
C GLU A 2 16.05 16.48 25.11
N GLN A 3 14.82 16.17 25.46
CA GLN A 3 14.24 14.84 25.36
C GLN A 3 14.16 14.47 23.86
N SER A 4 14.67 13.27 23.48
CA SER A 4 14.55 12.81 22.11
C SER A 4 13.08 12.56 21.72
N LEU A 5 12.75 12.68 20.43
CA LEU A 5 11.39 12.40 19.94
C LEU A 5 10.94 10.99 20.35
N TYR A 6 11.83 10.01 20.31
CA TYR A 6 11.55 8.64 20.77
C TYR A 6 11.17 8.60 22.26
N GLU A 7 11.97 9.21 23.15
CA GLU A 7 11.69 9.22 24.61
C GLU A 7 10.35 9.87 24.91
N PHE A 8 10.05 10.96 24.19
CA PHE A 8 8.76 11.66 24.32
C PHE A 8 7.58 10.74 23.98
N PHE A 9 7.57 10.12 22.77
CA PHE A 9 6.48 9.24 22.36
C PHE A 9 6.40 7.95 23.20
N ALA A 10 7.52 7.37 23.59
CA ALA A 10 7.55 6.18 24.44
C ALA A 10 6.97 6.45 25.85
N ALA A 11 7.21 7.63 26.41
CA ALA A 11 6.63 8.03 27.69
C ALA A 11 5.13 8.38 27.58
N ALA A 12 4.72 9.05 26.50
CA ALA A 12 3.34 9.51 26.28
C ALA A 12 2.38 8.41 25.85
N LEU A 13 2.88 7.30 25.29
CA LEU A 13 2.08 6.17 24.79
C LEU A 13 2.42 4.86 25.53
N PRO A 14 2.12 4.76 26.84
CA PRO A 14 2.46 3.59 27.63
C PRO A 14 1.75 2.35 27.09
N GLY A 15 2.51 1.27 26.84
CA GLY A 15 1.99 0.01 26.28
C GLY A 15 2.02 -0.07 24.75
N VAL A 16 2.12 1.05 24.06
CA VAL A 16 2.27 1.05 22.58
C VAL A 16 3.74 0.80 22.23
N ARG A 17 3.97 -0.04 21.24
CA ARG A 17 5.33 -0.29 20.74
C ARG A 17 5.84 0.92 19.95
N VAL A 18 6.87 1.57 20.48
CA VAL A 18 7.59 2.70 19.87
C VAL A 18 9.02 2.26 19.55
N LEU A 19 9.51 2.53 18.36
CA LEU A 19 10.83 2.10 17.86
C LEU A 19 11.63 3.31 17.39
N PRO A 20 12.84 3.54 17.92
CA PRO A 20 13.74 4.59 17.43
C PRO A 20 14.49 4.12 16.18
N ALA A 21 14.71 5.03 15.23
CA ALA A 21 15.54 4.81 14.05
C ALA A 21 15.24 3.49 13.33
N GLU A 22 13.95 3.12 13.21
CA GLU A 22 13.54 1.81 12.65
C GLU A 22 13.70 1.80 11.12
N PRO A 23 14.52 0.87 10.56
CA PRO A 23 14.76 0.82 9.12
C PRO A 23 13.49 0.54 8.31
N MET A 24 13.11 1.44 7.41
CA MET A 24 11.95 1.28 6.54
C MET A 24 12.07 0.06 5.64
N ALA A 25 13.28 -0.35 5.29
CA ALA A 25 13.54 -1.57 4.51
C ALA A 25 12.93 -2.85 5.13
N ARG A 26 12.71 -2.88 6.45
CA ARG A 26 12.05 -4.01 7.15
C ARG A 26 10.53 -3.99 7.00
N HIS A 27 9.97 -2.86 6.60
CA HIS A 27 8.53 -2.59 6.55
C HIS A 27 8.01 -2.34 5.14
N THR A 28 8.88 -2.35 4.13
CA THR A 28 8.54 -2.24 2.72
C THR A 28 8.74 -3.56 1.99
N SER A 29 7.88 -3.87 1.02
CA SER A 29 8.05 -5.06 0.17
C SER A 29 9.23 -4.91 -0.80
N PHE A 30 9.66 -3.69 -1.07
CA PHE A 30 10.88 -3.39 -1.84
C PHE A 30 12.17 -3.70 -1.07
N ARG A 31 12.07 -3.78 0.28
CA ARG A 31 13.22 -3.90 1.20
C ARG A 31 14.24 -2.77 1.00
N ILE A 32 13.75 -1.57 0.72
CA ILE A 32 14.51 -0.34 0.54
C ILE A 32 13.98 0.71 1.51
N GLY A 33 14.86 1.58 1.99
CA GLY A 33 14.57 2.75 2.80
C GLY A 33 15.40 2.83 4.07
N GLY A 34 15.87 4.02 4.35
CA GLY A 34 16.58 4.40 5.56
C GLY A 34 15.67 4.38 6.80
N PRO A 35 16.15 4.90 7.96
CA PRO A 35 15.39 4.82 9.20
C PRO A 35 14.21 5.79 9.24
N ALA A 36 13.04 5.33 9.74
CA ALA A 36 12.08 6.23 10.34
C ALA A 36 12.64 6.79 11.64
N GLU A 37 12.59 8.11 11.85
CA GLU A 37 13.10 8.71 13.09
C GLU A 37 12.45 8.07 14.31
N VAL A 38 11.13 7.97 14.30
CA VAL A 38 10.33 7.20 15.26
C VAL A 38 9.27 6.40 14.51
N MET A 39 9.14 5.11 14.84
CA MET A 39 8.02 4.30 14.35
C MET A 39 7.11 3.91 15.52
N VAL A 40 5.80 4.20 15.40
CA VAL A 40 4.77 3.83 16.36
C VAL A 40 3.91 2.71 15.76
N CYS A 41 3.69 1.64 16.51
CA CYS A 41 3.00 0.44 16.06
C CYS A 41 1.72 0.18 16.89
N PRO A 42 0.63 0.93 16.67
CA PRO A 42 -0.62 0.73 17.40
C PRO A 42 -1.26 -0.61 17.04
N VAL A 43 -1.92 -1.23 18.02
CA VAL A 43 -2.69 -2.47 17.86
C VAL A 43 -4.19 -2.26 18.12
N ALA A 44 -4.57 -1.07 18.62
CA ALA A 44 -5.95 -0.66 18.87
C ALA A 44 -6.19 0.74 18.27
N GLU A 45 -7.48 1.03 17.97
CA GLU A 45 -7.86 2.30 17.34
C GLU A 45 -7.56 3.50 18.25
N ASP A 46 -7.82 3.37 19.55
CA ASP A 46 -7.53 4.42 20.54
C ASP A 46 -6.03 4.73 20.64
N GLU A 47 -5.15 3.75 20.51
CA GLU A 47 -3.70 3.95 20.45
C GLU A 47 -3.30 4.75 19.18
N LEU A 48 -3.91 4.43 18.03
CA LEU A 48 -3.70 5.19 16.79
C LEU A 48 -4.16 6.64 16.96
N LEU A 49 -5.38 6.84 17.50
CA LEU A 49 -5.95 8.16 17.72
C LEU A 49 -5.08 8.98 18.69
N ALA A 50 -4.62 8.38 19.78
CA ALA A 50 -3.73 9.02 20.75
C ALA A 50 -2.40 9.45 20.11
N CYS A 51 -1.78 8.56 19.34
CA CYS A 51 -0.53 8.85 18.62
C CYS A 51 -0.68 10.04 17.67
N LEU A 52 -1.73 10.06 16.85
CA LEU A 52 -1.96 11.14 15.87
C LEU A 52 -2.37 12.45 16.54
N ALA A 53 -3.13 12.40 17.64
CA ALA A 53 -3.44 13.58 18.45
C ALA A 53 -2.16 14.19 19.03
N LEU A 54 -1.23 13.35 19.52
CA LEU A 54 0.05 13.78 20.03
C LEU A 54 0.92 14.41 18.95
N CYS A 55 1.04 13.77 17.78
CA CYS A 55 1.76 14.34 16.63
C CYS A 55 1.23 15.74 16.28
N ARG A 56 -0.10 15.89 16.25
CA ARG A 56 -0.74 17.18 15.95
C ARG A 56 -0.48 18.24 17.02
N ALA A 57 -0.58 17.87 18.30
CA ALA A 57 -0.37 18.80 19.41
C ALA A 57 1.07 19.35 19.43
N GLU A 58 2.03 18.53 19.10
CA GLU A 58 3.46 18.88 19.11
C GLU A 58 3.98 19.39 17.75
N GLY A 59 3.11 19.46 16.73
CA GLY A 59 3.52 19.86 15.37
C GLY A 59 4.50 18.88 14.71
N VAL A 60 4.51 17.61 15.13
CA VAL A 60 5.40 16.58 14.60
C VAL A 60 4.79 15.97 13.33
N PRO A 61 5.52 15.99 12.20
CA PRO A 61 5.03 15.36 10.97
C PRO A 61 4.81 13.86 11.18
N SER A 62 3.70 13.35 10.65
CA SER A 62 3.39 11.93 10.72
C SER A 62 3.05 11.34 9.34
N ARG A 63 3.44 10.08 9.12
CA ARG A 63 3.13 9.33 7.90
C ARG A 63 2.51 7.99 8.26
N ILE A 64 1.45 7.61 7.54
CA ILE A 64 0.73 6.35 7.77
C ILE A 64 1.27 5.26 6.87
N LEU A 65 1.71 4.17 7.47
CA LEU A 65 2.23 3.00 6.79
C LEU A 65 1.31 1.79 7.00
N GLY A 66 0.71 1.31 5.93
CA GLY A 66 -0.02 0.03 5.93
C GLY A 66 0.91 -1.15 5.64
N GLY A 67 0.66 -1.87 4.54
CA GLY A 67 1.49 -3.01 4.10
C GLY A 67 2.90 -2.67 3.61
N GLY A 68 3.18 -1.41 3.27
CA GLY A 68 4.46 -0.99 2.67
C GLY A 68 4.70 -1.60 1.29
N THR A 69 3.64 -1.91 0.55
CA THR A 69 3.72 -2.72 -0.69
C THR A 69 3.64 -1.90 -1.97
N ASN A 70 3.43 -0.58 -1.84
CA ASN A 70 3.39 0.36 -2.97
C ASN A 70 4.14 1.66 -2.64
N ILE A 71 5.21 1.58 -1.88
CA ILE A 71 6.04 2.75 -1.55
C ILE A 71 7.51 2.48 -1.80
N LEU A 72 8.21 3.54 -2.16
CA LEU A 72 9.67 3.64 -2.13
C LEU A 72 10.04 4.64 -1.03
N ALA A 73 10.64 4.15 0.05
CA ALA A 73 11.11 4.97 1.15
C ALA A 73 12.52 5.50 0.86
N PRO A 74 12.84 6.76 1.19
CA PRO A 74 14.12 7.38 0.87
C PRO A 74 15.29 6.76 1.66
N ASP A 75 16.49 6.77 1.08
CA ASP A 75 17.69 6.24 1.71
C ASP A 75 18.09 7.03 2.97
N GLY A 76 17.84 8.36 2.98
CA GLY A 76 18.13 9.24 4.10
C GLY A 76 17.19 9.07 5.32
N GLY A 77 16.14 8.24 5.17
CA GLY A 77 15.15 8.03 6.23
C GLY A 77 13.98 9.01 6.19
N ILE A 78 13.12 8.93 7.19
CA ILE A 78 11.87 9.69 7.29
C ILE A 78 11.86 10.43 8.62
N PRO A 79 11.83 11.78 8.61
CA PRO A 79 11.72 12.57 9.82
C PRO A 79 10.33 12.45 10.44
N GLY A 80 10.25 12.68 11.75
CA GLY A 80 9.01 12.61 12.51
C GLY A 80 8.57 11.19 12.81
N VAL A 81 7.26 10.96 12.78
CA VAL A 81 6.64 9.69 13.18
C VAL A 81 6.08 8.93 11.98
N VAL A 82 6.50 7.68 11.82
CA VAL A 82 5.83 6.71 10.94
C VAL A 82 4.90 5.84 11.79
N VAL A 83 3.61 5.84 11.48
CA VAL A 83 2.61 5.03 12.18
C VAL A 83 2.31 3.78 11.38
N LEU A 84 2.72 2.62 11.89
CA LEU A 84 2.55 1.32 11.25
C LEU A 84 1.20 0.70 11.65
N THR A 85 0.21 0.73 10.78
CA THR A 85 -1.18 0.33 11.07
C THR A 85 -1.46 -1.17 11.00
N ARG A 86 -0.48 -2.03 10.71
CA ARG A 86 -0.68 -3.49 10.56
C ARG A 86 -1.29 -4.18 11.77
N GLY A 87 -1.19 -3.59 12.97
CA GLY A 87 -1.79 -4.11 14.21
C GLY A 87 -3.31 -3.93 14.27
N LEU A 88 -3.89 -3.04 13.46
CA LEU A 88 -5.33 -2.76 13.41
C LEU A 88 -6.02 -3.77 12.48
N ASP A 89 -5.91 -5.06 12.76
CA ASP A 89 -6.24 -6.16 11.84
C ASP A 89 -7.56 -6.88 12.16
N SER A 90 -8.52 -6.17 12.77
CA SER A 90 -9.85 -6.69 13.06
C SER A 90 -10.66 -7.00 11.79
N ALA A 91 -11.55 -8.01 11.88
CA ALA A 91 -12.60 -8.27 10.91
C ALA A 91 -13.84 -8.78 11.60
N VAL A 92 -14.99 -8.20 11.26
CA VAL A 92 -16.28 -8.58 11.84
C VAL A 92 -17.35 -8.71 10.76
N ARG A 93 -18.28 -9.63 10.95
CA ARG A 93 -19.50 -9.75 10.13
C ARG A 93 -20.55 -8.77 10.66
N ILE A 94 -21.02 -7.86 9.81
CA ILE A 94 -22.04 -6.85 10.17
C ILE A 94 -23.45 -7.33 9.87
N SER A 95 -23.62 -8.04 8.74
CA SER A 95 -24.91 -8.61 8.34
C SER A 95 -24.70 -9.94 7.60
N GLN A 96 -25.75 -10.45 6.96
CA GLN A 96 -25.64 -11.67 6.14
C GLN A 96 -24.68 -11.48 4.95
N THR A 97 -24.54 -10.25 4.44
CA THR A 97 -23.77 -9.93 3.22
C THR A 97 -22.72 -8.85 3.45
N GLU A 98 -22.58 -8.29 4.66
CA GLU A 98 -21.62 -7.23 4.93
C GLU A 98 -20.60 -7.61 5.99
N ILE A 99 -19.37 -7.23 5.73
CA ILE A 99 -18.24 -7.35 6.65
C ILE A 99 -17.58 -5.98 6.83
N GLU A 100 -17.01 -5.73 8.00
CA GLU A 100 -16.16 -4.57 8.27
C GLU A 100 -14.77 -5.06 8.65
N ALA A 101 -13.74 -4.35 8.18
CA ALA A 101 -12.35 -4.70 8.43
C ALA A 101 -11.53 -3.47 8.81
N GLY A 102 -10.68 -3.61 9.81
CA GLY A 102 -9.71 -2.61 10.22
C GLY A 102 -8.68 -2.33 9.13
N CYS A 103 -8.16 -1.11 9.10
CA CYS A 103 -7.25 -0.65 8.03
C CYS A 103 -5.96 -1.45 7.93
N GLY A 104 -5.51 -2.08 9.01
CA GLY A 104 -4.29 -2.88 9.08
C GLY A 104 -4.45 -4.33 8.63
N LEU A 105 -5.69 -4.84 8.51
CA LEU A 105 -5.94 -6.21 8.06
C LEU A 105 -5.38 -6.40 6.65
N SER A 106 -4.63 -7.48 6.42
CA SER A 106 -4.15 -7.79 5.07
C SER A 106 -5.30 -8.18 4.15
N LEU A 107 -5.21 -7.78 2.87
CA LEU A 107 -6.21 -8.11 1.85
C LEU A 107 -6.39 -9.62 1.68
N ALA A 108 -5.31 -10.39 1.85
CA ALA A 108 -5.37 -11.85 1.85
C ALA A 108 -6.21 -12.40 3.02
N LYS A 109 -6.00 -11.88 4.25
CA LYS A 109 -6.81 -12.27 5.42
C LYS A 109 -8.28 -11.88 5.25
N LEU A 110 -8.54 -10.69 4.68
CA LEU A 110 -9.90 -10.23 4.37
C LEU A 110 -10.61 -11.19 3.41
N ALA A 111 -9.96 -11.59 2.32
CA ALA A 111 -10.51 -12.53 1.34
C ALA A 111 -10.78 -13.91 1.97
N VAL A 112 -9.86 -14.43 2.81
CA VAL A 112 -10.07 -15.68 3.55
C VAL A 112 -11.21 -15.57 4.56
N PHE A 113 -11.36 -14.44 5.24
CA PHE A 113 -12.46 -14.19 6.17
C PHE A 113 -13.81 -14.23 5.45
N ALA A 114 -13.93 -13.56 4.29
CA ALA A 114 -15.13 -13.59 3.45
C ALA A 114 -15.44 -15.02 2.94
N GLN A 115 -14.43 -15.74 2.46
CA GLN A 115 -14.57 -17.13 2.00
C GLN A 115 -15.13 -18.05 3.08
N ARG A 116 -14.62 -17.96 4.32
CA ARG A 116 -15.12 -18.76 5.46
C ARG A 116 -16.57 -18.46 5.83
N LEU A 117 -17.05 -17.27 5.51
CA LEU A 117 -18.45 -16.87 5.70
C LEU A 117 -19.36 -17.23 4.51
N GLY A 118 -18.82 -17.85 3.44
CA GLY A 118 -19.54 -18.15 2.22
C GLY A 118 -19.92 -16.87 1.45
N LEU A 119 -19.04 -15.87 1.46
CA LEU A 119 -19.24 -14.59 0.78
C LEU A 119 -18.25 -14.41 -0.36
N THR A 120 -18.76 -14.29 -1.60
CA THR A 120 -18.01 -14.08 -2.84
C THR A 120 -17.87 -12.59 -3.16
N GLY A 121 -16.83 -12.22 -3.90
CA GLY A 121 -16.57 -10.86 -4.38
C GLY A 121 -15.18 -10.32 -4.00
N LEU A 122 -14.44 -11.00 -3.10
CA LEU A 122 -13.10 -10.60 -2.67
C LEU A 122 -11.99 -11.56 -3.12
N GLU A 123 -12.26 -12.50 -4.01
CA GLU A 123 -11.28 -13.49 -4.48
C GLU A 123 -10.06 -12.82 -5.14
N PHE A 124 -10.28 -11.70 -5.86
CA PHE A 124 -9.22 -10.92 -6.49
C PHE A 124 -8.21 -10.35 -5.48
N ALA A 125 -8.68 -10.06 -4.27
CA ALA A 125 -7.89 -9.42 -3.21
C ALA A 125 -6.92 -10.39 -2.54
N HIS A 126 -7.18 -11.72 -2.59
CA HIS A 126 -6.38 -12.75 -1.92
C HIS A 126 -4.90 -12.71 -2.31
N GLY A 127 -4.60 -12.46 -3.57
CA GLY A 127 -3.22 -12.38 -4.06
C GLY A 127 -2.58 -10.98 -3.99
N ILE A 128 -3.32 -9.93 -3.68
CA ILE A 128 -2.79 -8.56 -3.63
C ILE A 128 -2.07 -8.34 -2.29
N PRO A 129 -0.75 -8.04 -2.29
CA PRO A 129 -0.08 -7.68 -1.06
C PRO A 129 -0.52 -6.30 -0.59
N GLY A 130 -0.71 -6.13 0.70
CA GLY A 130 -1.13 -4.87 1.29
C GLY A 130 -2.23 -5.04 2.33
N THR A 131 -2.70 -3.93 2.86
CA THR A 131 -3.72 -3.86 3.90
C THR A 131 -5.01 -3.22 3.37
N VAL A 132 -6.10 -3.40 4.10
CA VAL A 132 -7.42 -2.80 3.78
C VAL A 132 -7.30 -1.29 3.58
N GLY A 133 -6.65 -0.55 4.49
CA GLY A 133 -6.46 0.89 4.35
C GLY A 133 -5.72 1.27 3.07
N GLY A 134 -4.59 0.58 2.78
CA GLY A 134 -3.85 0.80 1.52
C GLY A 134 -4.64 0.37 0.28
N GLY A 135 -5.44 -0.69 0.39
CA GLY A 135 -6.33 -1.16 -0.67
C GLY A 135 -7.44 -0.16 -1.02
N MET A 136 -8.07 0.43 0.01
CA MET A 136 -9.07 1.49 -0.16
C MET A 136 -8.45 2.77 -0.72
N TYR A 137 -7.27 3.16 -0.19
CA TYR A 137 -6.53 4.34 -0.66
C TYR A 137 -6.22 4.27 -2.16
N MET A 138 -5.79 3.11 -2.66
CA MET A 138 -5.38 2.90 -4.05
C MET A 138 -6.50 2.35 -4.95
N ASN A 139 -7.72 2.13 -4.47
CA ASN A 139 -8.71 1.29 -5.17
C ASN A 139 -8.06 0.02 -5.71
N ALA A 140 -7.46 -0.77 -4.81
CA ALA A 140 -6.67 -1.94 -5.20
C ALA A 140 -7.50 -2.91 -6.05
N GLY A 141 -6.90 -3.40 -7.13
CA GLY A 141 -7.55 -4.32 -8.04
C GLY A 141 -6.59 -5.23 -8.79
N ALA A 142 -7.08 -6.40 -9.15
CA ALA A 142 -6.38 -7.38 -9.96
C ALA A 142 -7.38 -8.32 -10.65
N TYR A 143 -7.03 -8.79 -11.85
CA TYR A 143 -7.80 -9.83 -12.58
C TYR A 143 -9.28 -9.50 -12.80
N GLY A 144 -9.58 -8.19 -12.98
CA GLY A 144 -10.94 -7.71 -13.23
C GLY A 144 -11.77 -7.42 -11.98
N GLY A 145 -11.25 -7.69 -10.77
CA GLY A 145 -11.84 -7.26 -9.51
C GLY A 145 -11.14 -6.02 -8.95
N GLU A 146 -11.90 -5.13 -8.30
CA GLU A 146 -11.43 -3.89 -7.68
C GLU A 146 -12.23 -3.57 -6.43
N MET A 147 -11.65 -2.80 -5.48
CA MET A 147 -12.34 -2.39 -4.25
C MET A 147 -13.66 -1.68 -4.50
N VAL A 148 -13.75 -0.83 -5.53
CA VAL A 148 -14.98 -0.10 -5.90
C VAL A 148 -16.19 -1.02 -6.12
N GLN A 149 -15.98 -2.27 -6.49
CA GLN A 149 -17.08 -3.23 -6.77
C GLN A 149 -17.73 -3.76 -5.49
N VAL A 150 -17.03 -3.67 -4.36
CA VAL A 150 -17.45 -4.28 -3.08
C VAL A 150 -17.45 -3.32 -1.89
N ALA A 151 -16.72 -2.20 -1.97
CA ALA A 151 -16.63 -1.22 -0.90
C ALA A 151 -17.94 -0.43 -0.76
N VAL A 152 -18.44 -0.33 0.46
CA VAL A 152 -19.67 0.43 0.81
C VAL A 152 -19.32 1.75 1.48
N SER A 153 -18.41 1.71 2.46
CA SER A 153 -18.00 2.87 3.23
C SER A 153 -16.61 2.68 3.82
N ALA A 154 -16.02 3.79 4.25
CA ALA A 154 -14.83 3.80 5.07
C ALA A 154 -14.98 4.78 6.23
N ARG A 155 -14.53 4.41 7.43
CA ARG A 155 -14.35 5.32 8.55
C ARG A 155 -13.01 6.01 8.38
N PHE A 156 -13.02 7.33 8.47
CA PHE A 156 -11.87 8.16 8.17
C PHE A 156 -11.63 9.18 9.29
N LEU A 157 -10.42 9.22 9.81
CA LEU A 157 -9.97 10.22 10.76
C LEU A 157 -9.43 11.42 9.99
N THR A 158 -10.05 12.57 10.17
CA THR A 158 -9.65 13.84 9.57
C THR A 158 -8.46 14.48 10.32
N PRO A 159 -7.73 15.42 9.73
CA PRO A 159 -6.58 16.08 10.39
C PRO A 159 -6.95 16.80 11.69
N ASP A 160 -8.17 17.31 11.81
CA ASP A 160 -8.68 17.96 13.02
C ASP A 160 -9.15 16.98 14.11
N GLY A 161 -9.03 15.65 13.85
CA GLY A 161 -9.31 14.59 14.82
C GLY A 161 -10.77 14.14 14.88
N ARG A 162 -11.61 14.54 13.92
CA ARG A 162 -12.98 14.02 13.80
C ARG A 162 -12.97 12.69 13.04
N ILE A 163 -13.86 11.80 13.43
CA ILE A 163 -14.11 10.57 12.67
C ILE A 163 -15.38 10.77 11.86
N GLU A 164 -15.27 10.57 10.57
CA GLU A 164 -16.39 10.61 9.64
C GLU A 164 -16.53 9.28 8.88
N THR A 165 -17.71 9.02 8.35
CA THR A 165 -17.95 7.90 7.44
C THR A 165 -18.14 8.45 6.04
N VAL A 166 -17.29 8.00 5.12
CA VAL A 166 -17.37 8.31 3.69
C VAL A 166 -18.02 7.12 3.00
N GLU A 167 -19.11 7.35 2.22
CA GLU A 167 -19.95 6.27 1.70
C GLU A 167 -20.18 6.37 0.18
N GLY A 168 -20.35 5.22 -0.46
CA GLY A 168 -20.79 5.10 -1.85
C GLY A 168 -19.89 5.88 -2.82
N GLU A 169 -20.51 6.71 -3.64
CA GLU A 169 -19.80 7.52 -4.65
C GLU A 169 -18.83 8.54 -4.04
N ALA A 170 -19.06 9.00 -2.80
CA ALA A 170 -18.15 9.89 -2.10
C ALA A 170 -16.79 9.28 -1.78
N LEU A 171 -16.64 7.95 -1.85
CA LEU A 171 -15.35 7.26 -1.78
C LEU A 171 -14.43 7.64 -2.96
N GLY A 172 -14.98 8.14 -4.08
CA GLY A 172 -14.22 8.59 -5.25
C GLY A 172 -13.32 7.52 -5.86
N LEU A 173 -13.71 6.23 -5.72
CA LEU A 173 -12.90 5.11 -6.16
C LEU A 173 -12.89 4.99 -7.69
N SER A 174 -11.71 5.12 -8.27
CA SER A 174 -11.45 4.91 -9.70
C SER A 174 -10.08 4.27 -9.91
N TYR A 175 -9.61 4.12 -11.13
CA TYR A 175 -8.33 3.46 -11.41
C TYR A 175 -7.17 4.11 -10.64
N ARG A 176 -6.64 3.40 -9.66
CA ARG A 176 -5.53 3.83 -8.77
C ARG A 176 -5.79 5.17 -8.08
N HIS A 177 -7.05 5.41 -7.71
CA HIS A 177 -7.49 6.65 -7.09
C HIS A 177 -8.60 6.42 -6.06
N SER A 178 -8.62 7.29 -5.04
CA SER A 178 -9.71 7.45 -4.07
C SER A 178 -9.73 8.89 -3.55
N VAL A 179 -10.83 9.33 -2.98
CA VAL A 179 -10.94 10.63 -2.31
C VAL A 179 -9.89 10.82 -1.20
N PHE A 180 -9.42 9.72 -0.62
CA PHE A 180 -8.41 9.74 0.45
C PHE A 180 -7.01 10.15 -0.03
N MET A 181 -6.76 10.21 -1.35
CA MET A 181 -5.53 10.78 -1.91
C MET A 181 -5.52 12.31 -1.94
N GLU A 182 -6.71 12.91 -1.93
CA GLU A 182 -6.91 14.36 -1.99
C GLU A 182 -7.13 14.97 -0.60
N ARG A 183 -7.19 14.12 0.43
CA ARG A 183 -7.49 14.50 1.80
C ARG A 183 -6.42 13.99 2.74
N GLU A 184 -5.92 14.87 3.58
CA GLU A 184 -5.09 14.44 4.70
C GLU A 184 -5.94 13.67 5.72
N GLY A 185 -5.37 12.63 6.31
CA GLY A 185 -6.05 11.82 7.32
C GLY A 185 -5.75 10.34 7.21
N VAL A 186 -6.54 9.51 7.91
CA VAL A 186 -6.31 8.08 8.04
C VAL A 186 -7.59 7.28 7.89
N ILE A 187 -7.59 6.29 7.02
CA ILE A 187 -8.65 5.28 6.97
C ILE A 187 -8.51 4.38 8.20
N LEU A 188 -9.56 4.29 9.02
CA LEU A 188 -9.60 3.48 10.24
C LEU A 188 -10.14 2.07 9.97
N SER A 189 -11.22 1.97 9.21
CA SER A 189 -11.84 0.71 8.77
C SER A 189 -12.56 0.90 7.45
N ALA A 190 -12.91 -0.20 6.79
CA ALA A 190 -13.76 -0.19 5.61
C ALA A 190 -14.82 -1.28 5.70
N ARG A 191 -16.02 -0.98 5.17
CA ARG A 191 -17.13 -1.91 5.06
C ARG A 191 -17.30 -2.36 3.63
N PHE A 192 -17.54 -3.66 3.47
CA PHE A 192 -17.69 -4.32 2.18
C PHE A 192 -19.02 -5.04 2.11
N ARG A 193 -19.72 -4.92 0.99
CA ARG A 193 -20.93 -5.69 0.67
C ARG A 193 -20.60 -6.74 -0.36
N LEU A 194 -20.86 -7.98 0.00
CA LEU A 194 -20.52 -9.18 -0.75
C LEU A 194 -21.81 -9.97 -1.07
N GLN A 195 -21.68 -11.03 -1.81
CA GLN A 195 -22.83 -11.89 -2.14
C GLN A 195 -22.64 -13.29 -1.56
N PRO A 196 -23.73 -14.00 -1.19
CA PRO A 196 -23.64 -15.39 -0.82
C PRO A 196 -23.05 -16.22 -1.97
N GLY A 197 -22.15 -17.16 -1.63
CA GLY A 197 -21.51 -18.04 -2.59
C GLY A 197 -21.09 -19.36 -1.94
N ASP A 198 -20.73 -20.34 -2.76
CA ASP A 198 -20.20 -21.61 -2.29
C ASP A 198 -18.73 -21.44 -1.82
N PRO A 199 -18.41 -21.73 -0.55
CA PRO A 199 -17.06 -21.59 -0.01
C PRO A 199 -15.97 -22.34 -0.79
N GLU A 200 -16.28 -23.52 -1.34
CA GLU A 200 -15.33 -24.32 -2.12
C GLU A 200 -15.05 -23.70 -3.49
N ALA A 201 -16.09 -23.18 -4.15
CA ALA A 201 -15.93 -22.45 -5.41
C ALA A 201 -15.13 -21.16 -5.22
N ILE A 202 -15.38 -20.41 -4.14
CA ILE A 202 -14.62 -19.20 -3.78
C ILE A 202 -13.14 -19.55 -3.55
N LEU A 203 -12.86 -20.60 -2.77
CA LEU A 203 -11.49 -21.05 -2.50
C LEU A 203 -10.77 -21.47 -3.78
N THR A 204 -11.45 -22.24 -4.63
CA THR A 204 -10.92 -22.65 -5.94
C THR A 204 -10.53 -21.42 -6.77
N ARG A 205 -11.41 -20.42 -6.82
CA ARG A 205 -11.13 -19.17 -7.55
C ARG A 205 -9.94 -18.40 -6.97
N MET A 206 -9.82 -18.31 -5.65
CA MET A 206 -8.68 -17.69 -4.99
C MET A 206 -7.36 -18.40 -5.36
N HIS A 207 -7.35 -19.73 -5.42
CA HIS A 207 -6.18 -20.53 -5.81
C HIS A 207 -5.80 -20.29 -7.27
N GLU A 208 -6.76 -20.31 -8.20
CA GLU A 208 -6.52 -20.00 -9.62
C GLU A 208 -5.86 -18.63 -9.81
N LEU A 209 -6.40 -17.60 -9.15
CA LEU A 209 -5.85 -16.25 -9.25
C LEU A 209 -4.45 -16.13 -8.65
N SER A 210 -4.20 -16.82 -7.53
CA SER A 210 -2.87 -16.89 -6.90
C SER A 210 -1.86 -17.61 -7.77
N GLU A 211 -2.26 -18.68 -8.46
CA GLU A 211 -1.40 -19.42 -9.38
C GLU A 211 -1.06 -18.59 -10.62
N ARG A 212 -2.05 -17.93 -11.24
CA ARG A 212 -1.83 -17.00 -12.34
C ARG A 212 -0.83 -15.91 -11.96
N ARG A 213 -0.92 -15.39 -10.72
CA ARG A 213 0.00 -14.38 -10.21
C ARG A 213 1.42 -14.93 -10.06
N ARG A 214 1.60 -16.10 -9.44
CA ARG A 214 2.90 -16.76 -9.29
C ARG A 214 3.57 -17.00 -10.64
N ASN A 215 2.78 -17.38 -11.65
CA ASN A 215 3.31 -17.68 -12.98
C ASN A 215 3.75 -16.42 -13.74
N SER A 216 3.09 -15.27 -13.53
CA SER A 216 3.31 -14.04 -14.30
C SER A 216 4.16 -12.98 -13.61
N GLN A 217 4.28 -12.99 -12.27
CA GLN A 217 4.95 -11.93 -11.51
C GLN A 217 6.21 -12.41 -10.80
N PRO A 218 7.24 -11.56 -10.60
CA PRO A 218 8.50 -11.89 -9.94
C PRO A 218 8.35 -11.88 -8.41
N LEU A 219 7.55 -12.81 -7.85
CA LEU A 219 7.23 -12.83 -6.41
C LEU A 219 8.38 -13.31 -5.54
N ASP A 220 9.42 -13.83 -6.11
CA ASP A 220 10.67 -14.28 -5.51
C ASP A 220 11.66 -13.13 -5.21
N LEU A 221 11.45 -11.97 -5.84
CA LEU A 221 12.29 -10.78 -5.65
C LEU A 221 11.50 -9.64 -4.97
N PRO A 222 12.17 -8.86 -4.09
CA PRO A 222 11.56 -7.69 -3.48
C PRO A 222 11.15 -6.65 -4.53
N SER A 223 9.92 -6.12 -4.43
CA SER A 223 9.39 -5.09 -5.32
C SER A 223 8.21 -4.36 -4.67
N ALA A 224 7.77 -3.25 -5.24
CA ALA A 224 6.55 -2.54 -4.86
C ALA A 224 5.38 -2.81 -5.83
N GLY A 225 5.34 -3.99 -6.46
CA GLY A 225 4.34 -4.30 -7.48
C GLY A 225 4.66 -3.68 -8.85
N SER A 226 3.61 -3.38 -9.63
CA SER A 226 3.78 -2.66 -10.90
C SER A 226 4.30 -1.25 -10.64
N THR A 227 5.42 -0.91 -11.28
CA THR A 227 6.10 0.37 -11.04
C THR A 227 5.39 1.54 -11.71
N PHE A 228 4.69 1.30 -12.83
CA PHE A 228 4.03 2.32 -13.62
C PHE A 228 2.55 2.05 -13.78
N LYS A 229 1.75 3.12 -13.79
CA LYS A 229 0.34 3.09 -14.15
C LYS A 229 0.15 2.61 -15.58
N ARG A 230 -1.04 2.08 -15.88
CA ARG A 230 -1.40 1.75 -17.26
C ARG A 230 -1.56 3.06 -18.06
N PRO A 231 -0.81 3.25 -19.15
CA PRO A 231 -0.99 4.40 -20.01
C PRO A 231 -2.25 4.25 -20.88
N VAL A 232 -2.72 5.37 -21.41
CA VAL A 232 -3.83 5.36 -22.37
C VAL A 232 -3.40 4.57 -23.62
N GLY A 233 -4.24 3.65 -24.04
CA GLY A 233 -4.04 2.86 -25.27
C GLY A 233 -3.09 1.66 -25.15
N GLY A 234 -2.61 1.30 -23.92
CA GLY A 234 -1.69 0.18 -23.83
C GLY A 234 -1.41 -0.31 -22.41
N TYR A 235 -0.33 -1.06 -22.27
CA TYR A 235 0.18 -1.59 -21.03
C TYR A 235 1.63 -1.14 -20.84
N ALA A 236 1.97 -0.58 -19.69
CA ALA A 236 3.33 -0.15 -19.38
C ALA A 236 4.35 -1.27 -19.59
N ALA A 237 4.02 -2.49 -19.14
CA ALA A 237 4.89 -3.66 -19.31
C ALA A 237 5.20 -3.99 -20.79
N ALA A 238 4.22 -3.84 -21.69
CA ALA A 238 4.43 -4.06 -23.12
C ALA A 238 5.40 -3.01 -23.70
N LEU A 239 5.15 -1.73 -23.41
CA LEU A 239 6.01 -0.63 -23.88
C LEU A 239 7.46 -0.75 -23.37
N ILE A 240 7.65 -1.16 -22.10
CA ILE A 240 8.97 -1.39 -21.50
C ILE A 240 9.66 -2.57 -22.19
N GLN A 241 8.94 -3.65 -22.47
CA GLN A 241 9.48 -4.80 -23.18
C GLN A 241 9.82 -4.49 -24.64
N GLU A 242 8.98 -3.75 -25.36
CA GLU A 242 9.22 -3.30 -26.73
C GLU A 242 10.42 -2.35 -26.84
N ALA A 243 10.68 -1.57 -25.79
CA ALA A 243 11.89 -0.75 -25.67
C ALA A 243 13.15 -1.57 -25.31
N GLY A 244 13.04 -2.91 -25.18
CA GLY A 244 14.17 -3.79 -24.90
C GLY A 244 14.73 -3.69 -23.48
N LEU A 245 13.89 -3.27 -22.50
CA LEU A 245 14.36 -2.89 -21.16
C LEU A 245 14.24 -4.00 -20.11
N LYS A 246 13.81 -5.23 -20.46
CA LYS A 246 13.88 -6.36 -19.52
C LYS A 246 15.32 -6.60 -19.08
N GLY A 247 15.54 -6.78 -17.76
CA GLY A 247 16.89 -6.95 -17.20
C GLY A 247 17.74 -5.67 -17.13
N PHE A 248 17.23 -4.53 -17.63
CA PHE A 248 17.96 -3.26 -17.53
C PHE A 248 18.14 -2.85 -16.06
N ARG A 249 19.35 -2.41 -15.68
CA ARG A 249 19.78 -2.20 -14.30
C ARG A 249 20.37 -0.82 -14.06
N VAL A 250 20.15 -0.31 -12.83
CA VAL A 250 20.90 0.78 -12.21
C VAL A 250 21.26 0.31 -10.80
N GLY A 251 22.52 0.15 -10.48
CA GLY A 251 22.94 -0.52 -9.25
C GLY A 251 22.32 -1.92 -9.14
N ASP A 252 21.66 -2.20 -8.03
CA ASP A 252 20.91 -3.44 -7.79
C ASP A 252 19.39 -3.29 -8.04
N ALA A 253 18.91 -2.14 -8.52
CA ALA A 253 17.57 -2.01 -9.05
C ALA A 253 17.52 -2.52 -10.50
N ALA A 254 16.52 -3.35 -10.84
CA ALA A 254 16.41 -3.92 -12.18
C ALA A 254 14.96 -3.98 -12.67
N VAL A 255 14.73 -3.80 -13.97
CA VAL A 255 13.48 -4.21 -14.62
C VAL A 255 13.44 -5.74 -14.63
N SER A 256 12.37 -6.31 -14.10
CA SER A 256 12.25 -7.78 -14.00
C SER A 256 12.26 -8.46 -15.38
N GLU A 257 13.05 -9.51 -15.50
CA GLU A 257 13.07 -10.40 -16.66
C GLU A 257 11.73 -11.12 -16.84
N LYS A 258 11.05 -11.45 -15.75
CA LYS A 258 9.77 -12.17 -15.75
C LYS A 258 8.61 -11.30 -16.18
N HIS A 259 8.56 -10.03 -15.68
CA HIS A 259 7.48 -9.09 -15.96
C HIS A 259 8.00 -7.66 -16.05
N ALA A 260 8.08 -7.11 -17.25
CA ALA A 260 8.70 -5.80 -17.51
C ALA A 260 8.06 -4.61 -16.78
N GLY A 261 6.82 -4.73 -16.28
CA GLY A 261 6.16 -3.69 -15.46
C GLY A 261 6.65 -3.62 -14.03
N PHE A 262 7.54 -4.53 -13.59
CA PHE A 262 8.07 -4.58 -12.23
C PHE A 262 9.53 -4.14 -12.20
N VAL A 263 9.83 -3.24 -11.29
CA VAL A 263 11.20 -3.00 -10.83
C VAL A 263 11.43 -3.84 -9.59
N VAL A 264 12.54 -4.55 -9.54
CA VAL A 264 12.92 -5.47 -8.46
C VAL A 264 14.24 -5.05 -7.83
N ASN A 265 14.41 -5.36 -6.55
CA ASN A 265 15.66 -5.22 -5.83
C ASN A 265 16.42 -6.56 -5.87
N LEU A 266 17.61 -6.57 -6.46
CA LEU A 266 18.46 -7.76 -6.59
C LEU A 266 19.28 -8.06 -5.33
N GLY A 267 19.16 -7.23 -4.29
CA GLY A 267 19.79 -7.46 -2.98
C GLY A 267 20.10 -6.16 -2.23
N HIS A 268 20.79 -5.23 -2.85
CA HIS A 268 21.29 -4.01 -2.23
C HIS A 268 20.88 -2.72 -2.95
N ALA A 269 19.76 -2.75 -3.69
CA ALA A 269 19.27 -1.54 -4.36
C ALA A 269 18.95 -0.44 -3.35
N THR A 270 19.32 0.78 -3.68
CA THR A 270 18.99 1.99 -2.96
C THR A 270 17.73 2.66 -3.55
N ALA A 271 17.12 3.58 -2.81
CA ALA A 271 16.03 4.40 -3.37
C ALA A 271 16.54 5.25 -4.56
N ALA A 272 17.75 5.75 -4.48
CA ALA A 272 18.40 6.47 -5.56
C ALA A 272 18.53 5.62 -6.83
N ASP A 273 18.93 4.34 -6.72
CA ASP A 273 19.03 3.42 -7.86
C ASP A 273 17.65 3.23 -8.53
N VAL A 274 16.59 3.02 -7.73
CA VAL A 274 15.23 2.83 -8.23
C VAL A 274 14.71 4.09 -8.93
N LEU A 275 14.94 5.28 -8.36
CA LEU A 275 14.53 6.55 -8.95
C LEU A 275 15.22 6.79 -10.28
N GLU A 276 16.53 6.55 -10.35
CA GLU A 276 17.30 6.69 -11.57
C GLU A 276 16.86 5.66 -12.64
N LEU A 277 16.58 4.42 -12.23
CA LEU A 277 16.04 3.40 -13.13
C LEU A 277 14.67 3.82 -13.69
N ILE A 278 13.76 4.32 -12.84
CA ILE A 278 12.44 4.84 -13.27
C ILE A 278 12.62 5.95 -14.31
N ARG A 279 13.49 6.92 -14.03
CA ARG A 279 13.78 8.03 -14.95
C ARG A 279 14.28 7.54 -16.32
N GLN A 280 15.24 6.62 -16.34
CA GLN A 280 15.79 6.08 -17.58
C GLN A 280 14.77 5.22 -18.35
N VAL A 281 13.92 4.46 -17.65
CA VAL A 281 12.83 3.71 -18.28
C VAL A 281 11.82 4.67 -18.92
N GLN A 282 11.42 5.74 -18.22
CA GLN A 282 10.52 6.77 -18.77
C GLN A 282 11.08 7.41 -20.04
N GLU A 283 12.36 7.81 -20.03
CA GLU A 283 13.02 8.43 -21.19
C GLU A 283 13.08 7.50 -22.38
N ARG A 284 13.53 6.26 -22.19
CA ARG A 284 13.67 5.28 -23.29
C ARG A 284 12.33 4.84 -23.87
N VAL A 285 11.32 4.60 -23.00
CA VAL A 285 9.97 4.29 -23.47
C VAL A 285 9.38 5.48 -24.23
N CYS A 286 9.55 6.71 -23.72
CA CYS A 286 9.08 7.90 -24.41
C CYS A 286 9.76 8.09 -25.78
N ALA A 287 11.07 7.88 -25.87
CA ALA A 287 11.79 7.94 -27.13
C ALA A 287 11.34 6.88 -28.14
N ASN A 288 10.96 5.68 -27.67
CA ASN A 288 10.54 4.58 -28.52
C ASN A 288 9.07 4.67 -28.98
N SER A 289 8.17 5.14 -28.09
CA SER A 289 6.70 5.07 -28.29
C SER A 289 5.99 6.43 -28.29
N GLY A 290 6.68 7.50 -27.89
CA GLY A 290 6.06 8.81 -27.63
C GLY A 290 5.24 8.86 -26.33
N ILE A 291 5.13 7.77 -25.57
CA ILE A 291 4.32 7.69 -24.36
C ILE A 291 5.23 7.87 -23.14
N ARG A 292 4.94 8.88 -22.30
CA ARG A 292 5.60 9.06 -21.01
C ARG A 292 4.86 8.25 -19.95
N LEU A 293 5.54 7.27 -19.33
CA LEU A 293 4.99 6.47 -18.25
C LEU A 293 4.90 7.28 -16.95
N GLU A 294 3.83 7.07 -16.19
CA GLU A 294 3.66 7.62 -14.84
C GLU A 294 3.95 6.56 -13.78
N PRO A 295 4.75 6.85 -12.74
CA PRO A 295 4.93 5.94 -11.62
C PRO A 295 3.61 5.65 -10.90
N GLU A 296 3.36 4.36 -10.57
CA GLU A 296 2.29 3.93 -9.67
C GLU A 296 2.81 3.84 -8.22
N VAL A 297 4.09 3.49 -8.06
CA VAL A 297 4.74 3.45 -6.74
C VAL A 297 4.80 4.85 -6.13
N ARG A 298 4.42 4.93 -4.85
CA ARG A 298 4.44 6.20 -4.09
C ARG A 298 5.86 6.48 -3.62
N LEU A 299 6.39 7.62 -4.03
CA LEU A 299 7.75 8.06 -3.71
C LEU A 299 7.69 8.90 -2.43
N TRP A 300 8.09 8.36 -1.29
CA TRP A 300 8.17 9.11 -0.05
C TRP A 300 9.43 9.97 -0.02
N GLY A 301 9.32 11.21 0.48
CA GLY A 301 10.46 12.13 0.57
C GLY A 301 10.82 12.90 -0.69
N THR A 302 10.05 12.74 -1.79
CA THR A 302 10.21 13.57 -3.01
C THR A 302 9.16 14.67 -3.12
N GLU A 303 8.30 14.83 -2.11
CA GLU A 303 7.12 15.72 -2.14
C GLU A 303 7.46 17.21 -1.98
N GLU A 304 8.74 17.58 -1.80
CA GLU A 304 9.17 18.97 -1.65
C GLU A 304 9.62 19.63 -2.99
N ALA A 305 9.43 18.97 -4.13
CA ALA A 305 9.91 19.43 -5.42
C ALA A 305 8.78 19.67 -6.44
N THR A 306 7.63 20.23 -5.99
CA THR A 306 6.61 20.76 -6.91
C THR A 306 6.15 22.13 -6.49
#